data_7f3be36e54cfff6031e37dbab9d98009
#
_entry.id   7f3be36e54cfff6031e37dbab9d98009
#
_cell.length_a   1.000
_cell.length_b   1.000
_cell.length_c   1.000
_cell.angle_alpha   90.00
_cell.angle_beta   90.00
_cell.angle_gamma   90.00
#
_symmetry.space_group_name_H-M   'P 1'
#
loop_
_entity.id
_entity.type
_entity.pdbx_description
1 polymer ?
#
loop_
_entity_poly.entity_id
_entity_poly.type
_entity_poly.pdbx_seq_one_letter_code
_entity_poly.pdbx_strand_id
1 'polypeptide(L)'
;MKFEIRERDRRAVLILLSAVGLYVILSFGLLPAFDSLREAAGGTSDKEQQLSKYRRALVRKGNYAQLLEQARKNMAADQALFIRGDNPSLAAVELQTIVEAVAGKTGLTLNQRNISAARKKDDFFNEITMTVALDATPLQISSFLSELRNAPKFVVVRSLQLAPTEVLQEAPPKGGFKKVLRANLTISGILPVPARKNG
;
A
#
# COMPACT_ATOMS: atom_id res chain seq x y z
N MET A 1 76.51 -36.50 -38.75
CA MET A 1 76.57 -35.14 -39.34
C MET A 1 77.26 -34.24 -38.34
N LYS A 2 78.53 -33.82 -38.63
CA LYS A 2 79.26 -32.85 -37.78
C LYS A 2 78.84 -31.47 -38.24
N PHE A 3 78.08 -30.74 -37.39
CA PHE A 3 77.77 -29.34 -37.59
C PHE A 3 79.02 -28.51 -37.25
N GLU A 4 79.77 -28.08 -38.28
CA GLU A 4 80.80 -27.04 -38.03
C GLU A 4 80.11 -25.67 -37.89
N ILE A 5 80.03 -25.24 -36.71
CA ILE A 5 79.42 -23.93 -36.37
C ILE A 5 80.50 -22.87 -36.61
N ARG A 6 80.36 -22.06 -37.67
CA ARG A 6 81.20 -20.89 -38.00
C ARG A 6 81.10 -19.86 -36.81
N GLU A 7 82.19 -19.13 -36.57
CA GLU A 7 82.25 -18.15 -35.46
C GLU A 7 81.08 -17.10 -35.48
N ARG A 8 80.57 -16.80 -36.68
CA ARG A 8 79.36 -15.92 -36.80
C ARG A 8 78.09 -16.57 -36.29
N ASP A 9 77.93 -17.85 -36.49
CA ASP A 9 76.75 -18.62 -36.03
C ASP A 9 76.77 -18.76 -34.50
N ARG A 10 77.94 -18.83 -33.88
CA ARG A 10 78.11 -18.93 -32.44
C ARG A 10 77.64 -17.67 -31.72
N ARG A 11 77.78 -16.46 -32.29
CA ARG A 11 77.25 -15.22 -31.75
C ARG A 11 75.74 -15.16 -31.94
N ALA A 12 75.19 -15.62 -33.07
CA ALA A 12 73.76 -15.68 -33.32
C ALA A 12 73.05 -16.64 -32.34
N VAL A 13 73.67 -17.83 -32.09
CA VAL A 13 73.14 -18.79 -31.12
C VAL A 13 73.16 -18.26 -29.68
N LEU A 14 74.19 -17.53 -29.29
CA LEU A 14 74.28 -16.87 -27.98
C LEU A 14 73.20 -15.80 -27.78
N ILE A 15 72.95 -15.01 -28.86
CA ILE A 15 71.88 -13.98 -28.83
C ILE A 15 70.49 -14.64 -28.72
N LEU A 16 70.29 -15.70 -29.49
CA LEU A 16 69.05 -16.45 -29.46
C LEU A 16 68.81 -17.10 -28.11
N LEU A 17 69.79 -17.72 -27.53
CA LEU A 17 69.76 -18.32 -26.19
C LEU A 17 69.47 -17.26 -25.10
N SER A 18 70.12 -16.07 -25.19
CA SER A 18 69.83 -14.98 -24.27
C SER A 18 68.41 -14.42 -24.41
N ALA A 19 67.89 -14.35 -25.64
CA ALA A 19 66.50 -13.90 -25.88
C ALA A 19 65.48 -14.92 -25.37
N VAL A 20 65.71 -16.21 -25.57
CA VAL A 20 64.87 -17.28 -25.00
C VAL A 20 64.95 -17.31 -23.48
N GLY A 21 66.15 -17.18 -22.92
CA GLY A 21 66.30 -17.06 -21.45
C GLY A 21 65.58 -15.87 -20.87
N LEU A 22 65.64 -14.70 -21.49
CA LEU A 22 64.95 -13.51 -21.06
C LEU A 22 63.41 -13.70 -21.20
N TYR A 23 62.96 -14.33 -22.28
CA TYR A 23 61.53 -14.64 -22.45
C TYR A 23 60.99 -15.59 -21.37
N VAL A 24 61.75 -16.63 -21.02
CA VAL A 24 61.38 -17.57 -19.93
C VAL A 24 61.33 -16.86 -18.58
N ILE A 25 62.29 -15.99 -18.27
CA ILE A 25 62.31 -15.24 -17.01
C ILE A 25 61.15 -14.28 -16.94
N LEU A 26 60.82 -13.59 -18.04
CA LEU A 26 59.66 -12.70 -18.12
C LEU A 26 58.31 -13.45 -17.99
N SER A 27 58.20 -14.58 -18.69
CA SER A 27 56.93 -15.34 -18.74
C SER A 27 56.69 -16.13 -17.46
N PHE A 28 57.71 -16.70 -16.81
CA PHE A 28 57.55 -17.52 -15.62
C PHE A 28 57.86 -16.81 -14.33
N GLY A 29 58.61 -15.73 -14.33
CA GLY A 29 59.01 -15.01 -13.14
C GLY A 29 58.20 -13.76 -12.87
N LEU A 30 58.13 -12.84 -13.83
CA LEU A 30 57.44 -11.56 -13.61
C LEU A 30 55.92 -11.64 -13.72
N LEU A 31 55.37 -12.35 -14.70
CA LEU A 31 53.91 -12.44 -14.88
C LEU A 31 53.16 -13.02 -13.66
N PRO A 32 53.56 -14.17 -13.08
CA PRO A 32 52.89 -14.73 -11.92
C PRO A 32 53.07 -13.86 -10.67
N ALA A 33 54.20 -13.14 -10.52
CA ALA A 33 54.42 -12.22 -9.42
C ALA A 33 53.49 -11.00 -9.49
N PHE A 34 53.20 -10.49 -10.66
CA PHE A 34 52.25 -9.39 -10.86
C PHE A 34 50.79 -9.84 -10.63
N ASP A 35 50.43 -11.07 -11.00
CA ASP A 35 49.09 -11.60 -10.77
C ASP A 35 48.83 -11.87 -9.27
N SER A 36 49.85 -12.38 -8.54
CA SER A 36 49.70 -12.55 -7.08
C SER A 36 49.60 -11.23 -6.31
N LEU A 37 50.28 -10.17 -6.78
CA LEU A 37 50.12 -8.82 -6.24
C LEU A 37 48.75 -8.19 -6.57
N ARG A 38 48.19 -8.45 -7.74
CA ARG A 38 46.83 -8.04 -8.09
C ARG A 38 45.77 -8.80 -7.30
N GLU A 39 45.92 -10.10 -7.10
CA GLU A 39 44.99 -10.88 -6.25
C GLU A 39 45.04 -10.44 -4.79
N ALA A 40 46.21 -10.13 -4.24
CA ALA A 40 46.35 -9.60 -2.90
C ALA A 40 45.71 -8.21 -2.74
N ALA A 41 45.78 -7.36 -3.75
CA ALA A 41 45.15 -6.04 -3.75
C ALA A 41 43.65 -6.09 -4.05
N GLY A 42 43.19 -7.01 -4.90
CA GLY A 42 41.77 -7.20 -5.26
C GLY A 42 40.95 -7.91 -4.18
N GLY A 43 41.54 -8.85 -3.46
CA GLY A 43 40.86 -9.65 -2.46
C GLY A 43 40.38 -8.89 -1.22
N THR A 44 41.00 -7.76 -0.89
CA THR A 44 40.52 -6.84 0.17
C THR A 44 39.31 -6.04 -0.28
N SER A 45 39.29 -5.57 -1.50
CA SER A 45 38.16 -4.81 -2.07
C SER A 45 36.89 -5.65 -2.16
N ASP A 46 36.98 -6.90 -2.55
CA ASP A 46 35.80 -7.79 -2.66
C ASP A 46 35.23 -8.14 -1.29
N LYS A 47 36.08 -8.38 -0.29
CA LYS A 47 35.65 -8.62 1.10
C LYS A 47 34.99 -7.40 1.74
N GLU A 48 35.52 -6.20 1.48
CA GLU A 48 34.91 -4.95 1.93
C GLU A 48 33.57 -4.68 1.23
N GLN A 49 33.47 -4.95 -0.05
CA GLN A 49 32.19 -4.88 -0.75
C GLN A 49 31.16 -5.89 -0.24
N GLN A 50 31.56 -7.12 0.03
CA GLN A 50 30.68 -8.11 0.65
C GLN A 50 30.24 -7.67 2.05
N LEU A 51 31.16 -7.22 2.91
CA LEU A 51 30.83 -6.67 4.23
C LEU A 51 29.88 -5.47 4.15
N SER A 52 30.09 -4.59 3.18
CA SER A 52 29.20 -3.45 2.99
C SER A 52 27.81 -3.87 2.52
N LYS A 53 27.70 -4.89 1.67
CA LYS A 53 26.42 -5.49 1.26
C LYS A 53 25.69 -6.15 2.42
N TYR A 54 26.40 -6.92 3.27
CA TYR A 54 25.83 -7.53 4.46
C TYR A 54 25.39 -6.49 5.50
N ARG A 55 26.18 -5.45 5.74
CA ARG A 55 25.80 -4.36 6.63
C ARG A 55 24.56 -3.60 6.12
N ARG A 56 24.49 -3.30 4.83
CA ARG A 56 23.30 -2.69 4.21
C ARG A 56 22.08 -3.61 4.30
N ALA A 57 22.25 -4.92 4.12
CA ALA A 57 21.17 -5.89 4.25
C ALA A 57 20.66 -5.98 5.70
N LEU A 58 21.55 -5.96 6.71
CA LEU A 58 21.19 -5.96 8.13
C LEU A 58 20.44 -4.68 8.54
N VAL A 59 20.92 -3.51 8.11
CA VAL A 59 20.24 -2.23 8.36
C VAL A 59 18.86 -2.21 7.70
N ARG A 60 18.75 -2.71 6.44
CA ARG A 60 17.46 -2.85 5.77
C ARG A 60 16.53 -3.81 6.51
N LYS A 61 17.04 -4.93 7.05
CA LYS A 61 16.21 -5.88 7.81
C LYS A 61 15.62 -5.24 9.07
N GLY A 62 16.38 -4.41 9.80
CA GLY A 62 15.87 -3.64 10.94
C GLY A 62 14.78 -2.64 10.53
N ASN A 63 15.01 -1.90 9.44
CA ASN A 63 14.02 -0.97 8.92
C ASN A 63 12.75 -1.67 8.41
N TYR A 64 12.88 -2.85 7.78
CA TYR A 64 11.72 -3.64 7.36
C TYR A 64 10.90 -4.15 8.53
N ALA A 65 11.51 -4.56 9.63
CA ALA A 65 10.79 -4.96 10.83
C ALA A 65 9.98 -3.81 11.43
N GLN A 66 10.58 -2.61 11.51
CA GLN A 66 9.89 -1.41 11.97
C GLN A 66 8.75 -0.99 11.02
N LEU A 67 8.99 -1.03 9.71
CA LEU A 67 7.96 -0.72 8.71
C LEU A 67 6.80 -1.72 8.76
N LEU A 68 7.08 -3.01 8.96
CA LEU A 68 6.05 -4.03 9.14
C LEU A 68 5.24 -3.80 10.41
N GLU A 69 5.89 -3.40 11.49
CA GLU A 69 5.20 -3.12 12.75
C GLU A 69 4.33 -1.85 12.66
N GLN A 70 4.85 -0.80 12.01
CA GLN A 70 4.07 0.38 11.69
C GLN A 70 2.89 0.07 10.77
N ALA A 71 3.11 -0.72 9.71
CA ALA A 71 2.06 -1.13 8.80
C ALA A 71 0.97 -1.96 9.54
N ARG A 72 1.36 -2.86 10.44
CA ARG A 72 0.42 -3.62 11.27
C ARG A 72 -0.38 -2.73 12.21
N LYS A 73 0.26 -1.75 12.86
CA LYS A 73 -0.41 -0.78 13.73
C LYS A 73 -1.41 0.08 12.94
N ASN A 74 -0.99 0.59 11.79
CA ASN A 74 -1.87 1.35 10.91
C ASN A 74 -3.05 0.49 10.42
N MET A 75 -2.76 -0.75 10.02
CA MET A 75 -3.80 -1.69 9.58
C MET A 75 -4.81 -2.01 10.70
N ALA A 76 -4.35 -2.16 11.94
CA ALA A 76 -5.23 -2.37 13.09
C ALA A 76 -6.08 -1.12 13.40
N ALA A 77 -5.52 0.08 13.27
CA ALA A 77 -6.25 1.33 13.40
C ALA A 77 -7.29 1.50 12.28
N ASP A 78 -6.90 1.22 11.03
CA ASP A 78 -7.80 1.26 9.88
C ASP A 78 -8.93 0.24 10.00
N GLN A 79 -8.63 -0.98 10.48
CA GLN A 79 -9.65 -2.00 10.75
C GLN A 79 -10.70 -1.53 11.77
N ALA A 80 -10.33 -0.69 12.73
CA ALA A 80 -11.27 -0.11 13.67
C ALA A 80 -12.27 0.86 13.01
N LEU A 81 -11.92 1.44 11.88
CA LEU A 81 -12.78 2.33 11.09
C LEU A 81 -13.81 1.59 10.23
N PHE A 82 -13.57 0.32 9.92
CA PHE A 82 -14.56 -0.46 9.18
C PHE A 82 -15.73 -0.88 10.06
N ILE A 83 -16.85 -1.14 9.42
CA ILE A 83 -18.04 -1.67 10.10
C ILE A 83 -17.68 -3.06 10.65
N ARG A 84 -17.98 -3.29 11.93
CA ARG A 84 -17.73 -4.57 12.58
C ARG A 84 -18.92 -5.51 12.35
N GLY A 85 -18.64 -6.72 12.00
CA GLY A 85 -19.66 -7.75 11.93
C GLY A 85 -19.12 -8.97 11.20
N ASP A 86 -19.04 -10.08 11.91
CA ASP A 86 -18.76 -11.39 11.32
C ASP A 86 -19.90 -11.85 10.39
N ASN A 87 -21.06 -11.19 10.52
CA ASN A 87 -22.26 -11.46 9.74
C ASN A 87 -22.73 -10.15 9.05
N PRO A 88 -23.06 -10.20 7.75
CA PRO A 88 -23.62 -9.08 7.01
C PRO A 88 -24.83 -8.41 7.66
N SER A 89 -25.67 -9.19 8.35
CA SER A 89 -26.84 -8.64 9.03
C SER A 89 -26.48 -7.75 10.22
N LEU A 90 -25.46 -8.12 11.02
CA LEU A 90 -24.97 -7.29 12.14
C LEU A 90 -24.34 -6.01 11.63
N ALA A 91 -23.57 -6.10 10.54
CA ALA A 91 -22.96 -4.93 9.92
C ALA A 91 -24.02 -3.98 9.34
N ALA A 92 -25.13 -4.50 8.84
CA ALA A 92 -26.26 -3.69 8.40
C ALA A 92 -26.91 -2.92 9.55
N VAL A 93 -27.10 -3.57 10.71
CA VAL A 93 -27.61 -2.92 11.93
C VAL A 93 -26.64 -1.84 12.44
N GLU A 94 -25.34 -2.10 12.43
CA GLU A 94 -24.34 -1.10 12.81
C GLU A 94 -24.38 0.12 11.88
N LEU A 95 -24.47 -0.07 10.56
CA LEU A 95 -24.62 1.02 9.60
C LEU A 95 -25.89 1.82 9.86
N GLN A 96 -27.01 1.14 10.11
CA GLN A 96 -28.26 1.79 10.44
C GLN A 96 -28.13 2.63 11.72
N THR A 97 -27.55 2.08 12.78
CA THR A 97 -27.35 2.78 14.05
C THR A 97 -26.52 4.04 13.87
N ILE A 98 -25.48 4.00 13.06
CA ILE A 98 -24.65 5.18 12.76
C ILE A 98 -25.46 6.25 12.03
N VAL A 99 -26.21 5.87 11.00
CA VAL A 99 -27.01 6.81 10.22
C VAL A 99 -28.12 7.42 11.06
N GLU A 100 -28.79 6.64 11.90
CA GLU A 100 -29.81 7.11 12.84
C GLU A 100 -29.25 8.06 13.91
N ALA A 101 -28.07 7.73 14.46
CA ALA A 101 -27.39 8.60 15.43
C ALA A 101 -27.04 9.97 14.81
N VAL A 102 -26.58 9.98 13.58
CA VAL A 102 -26.27 11.21 12.84
C VAL A 102 -27.56 12.00 12.53
N ALA A 103 -28.63 11.31 12.10
CA ALA A 103 -29.93 11.96 11.87
C ALA A 103 -30.49 12.58 13.14
N GLY A 104 -30.40 11.87 14.28
CA GLY A 104 -30.82 12.38 15.58
C GLY A 104 -30.05 13.62 16.02
N LYS A 105 -28.73 13.65 15.84
CA LYS A 105 -27.89 14.83 16.13
C LYS A 105 -28.28 16.07 15.33
N THR A 106 -28.70 15.86 14.07
CA THR A 106 -29.11 16.96 13.18
C THR A 106 -30.60 17.29 13.23
N GLY A 107 -31.34 16.61 14.12
CA GLY A 107 -32.79 16.81 14.27
C GLY A 107 -33.59 16.35 13.05
N LEU A 108 -33.07 15.37 12.31
CA LEU A 108 -33.72 14.82 11.13
C LEU A 108 -34.44 13.52 11.46
N THR A 109 -35.61 13.34 10.84
CA THR A 109 -36.36 12.09 10.90
C THR A 109 -36.19 11.35 9.58
N LEU A 110 -35.85 10.07 9.65
CA LEU A 110 -35.73 9.22 8.47
C LEU A 110 -37.10 8.64 8.12
N ASN A 111 -37.67 9.04 6.97
CA ASN A 111 -39.00 8.63 6.56
C ASN A 111 -39.02 7.19 6.02
N GLN A 112 -37.99 6.80 5.33
CA GLN A 112 -37.86 5.47 4.74
C GLN A 112 -36.44 4.95 4.88
N ARG A 113 -36.31 3.66 5.19
CA ARG A 113 -35.03 2.96 5.35
C ARG A 113 -35.12 1.64 4.61
N ASN A 114 -34.21 1.42 3.69
CA ASN A 114 -34.09 0.15 3.00
C ASN A 114 -32.61 -0.28 2.99
N ILE A 115 -32.34 -1.47 3.52
CA ILE A 115 -31.00 -2.03 3.58
C ILE A 115 -30.92 -3.13 2.53
N SER A 116 -29.97 -3.01 1.63
CA SER A 116 -29.70 -4.04 0.63
C SER A 116 -28.78 -5.10 1.21
N ALA A 117 -28.91 -6.32 0.74
CA ALA A 117 -28.00 -7.41 1.10
C ALA A 117 -26.55 -7.03 0.77
N ALA A 118 -25.62 -7.48 1.61
CA ALA A 118 -24.21 -7.26 1.38
C ALA A 118 -23.78 -7.82 0.03
N ARG A 119 -23.07 -7.03 -0.74
CA ARG A 119 -22.50 -7.43 -2.02
C ARG A 119 -21.00 -7.56 -1.90
N LYS A 120 -20.44 -8.61 -2.48
CA LYS A 120 -18.98 -8.72 -2.62
C LYS A 120 -18.48 -7.59 -3.51
N LYS A 121 -17.59 -6.77 -3.00
CA LYS A 121 -16.95 -5.69 -3.75
C LYS A 121 -15.65 -6.18 -4.38
N ASP A 122 -14.85 -6.87 -3.58
CA ASP A 122 -13.62 -7.53 -4.00
C ASP A 122 -13.34 -8.74 -3.10
N ASP A 123 -12.15 -9.33 -3.19
CA ASP A 123 -11.80 -10.50 -2.38
C ASP A 123 -11.56 -10.18 -0.89
N PHE A 124 -11.37 -8.91 -0.55
CA PHE A 124 -11.05 -8.44 0.79
C PHE A 124 -12.21 -7.73 1.48
N PHE A 125 -13.17 -7.20 0.71
CA PHE A 125 -14.23 -6.36 1.23
C PHE A 125 -15.60 -6.70 0.65
N ASN A 126 -16.60 -6.68 1.53
CA ASN A 126 -18.01 -6.64 1.18
C ASN A 126 -18.54 -5.22 1.37
N GLU A 127 -19.51 -4.83 0.59
CA GLU A 127 -20.19 -3.56 0.67
C GLU A 127 -21.64 -3.77 1.11
N ILE A 128 -22.07 -3.03 2.13
CA ILE A 128 -23.46 -2.98 2.57
C ILE A 128 -23.99 -1.60 2.19
N THR A 129 -25.15 -1.59 1.58
CA THR A 129 -25.76 -0.36 1.09
C THR A 129 -27.10 -0.14 1.79
N MET A 130 -27.32 1.09 2.26
CA MET A 130 -28.57 1.54 2.85
C MET A 130 -29.10 2.72 2.05
N THR A 131 -30.34 2.69 1.68
CA THR A 131 -31.06 3.81 1.07
C THR A 131 -31.98 4.43 2.11
N VAL A 132 -31.86 5.74 2.28
CA VAL A 132 -32.67 6.52 3.22
C VAL A 132 -33.36 7.66 2.48
N ALA A 133 -34.61 7.92 2.85
CA ALA A 133 -35.34 9.08 2.41
C ALA A 133 -35.65 9.98 3.62
N LEU A 134 -35.44 11.28 3.46
CA LEU A 134 -35.71 12.28 4.48
C LEU A 134 -36.20 13.57 3.85
N ASP A 135 -37.02 14.31 4.57
CA ASP A 135 -37.49 15.63 4.18
C ASP A 135 -36.80 16.68 5.07
N ALA A 136 -36.00 17.56 4.47
CA ALA A 136 -35.18 18.49 5.21
C ALA A 136 -34.91 19.77 4.46
N THR A 137 -34.50 20.80 5.18
CA THR A 137 -34.01 22.05 4.58
C THR A 137 -32.57 21.82 4.02
N PRO A 138 -32.12 22.60 3.05
CA PRO A 138 -30.75 22.52 2.52
C PRO A 138 -29.68 22.59 3.61
N LEU A 139 -29.88 23.39 4.66
CA LEU A 139 -28.98 23.55 5.77
C LEU A 139 -28.88 22.25 6.60
N GLN A 140 -30.02 21.63 6.88
CA GLN A 140 -30.06 20.37 7.62
C GLN A 140 -29.39 19.24 6.83
N ILE A 141 -29.58 19.20 5.49
CA ILE A 141 -28.91 18.21 4.65
C ILE A 141 -27.39 18.41 4.69
N SER A 142 -26.92 19.64 4.60
CA SER A 142 -25.50 19.96 4.71
C SER A 142 -24.91 19.56 6.07
N SER A 143 -25.62 19.87 7.15
CA SER A 143 -25.22 19.46 8.49
C SER A 143 -25.19 17.94 8.65
N PHE A 144 -26.18 17.25 8.11
CA PHE A 144 -26.23 15.77 8.12
C PHE A 144 -25.04 15.16 7.38
N LEU A 145 -24.70 15.66 6.19
CA LEU A 145 -23.56 15.18 5.40
C LEU A 145 -22.23 15.47 6.14
N SER A 146 -22.11 16.62 6.79
CA SER A 146 -20.95 16.98 7.59
C SER A 146 -20.78 16.04 8.80
N GLU A 147 -21.85 15.78 9.53
CA GLU A 147 -21.84 14.83 10.67
C GLU A 147 -21.56 13.39 10.21
N LEU A 148 -22.11 12.99 9.04
CA LEU A 148 -21.86 11.68 8.49
C LEU A 148 -20.38 11.50 8.10
N ARG A 149 -19.74 12.55 7.58
CA ARG A 149 -18.29 12.56 7.30
C ARG A 149 -17.46 12.36 8.56
N ASN A 150 -17.93 12.90 9.69
CA ASN A 150 -17.26 12.81 10.99
C ASN A 150 -17.66 11.56 11.79
N ALA A 151 -18.41 10.64 11.17
CA ALA A 151 -18.81 9.39 11.80
C ALA A 151 -17.59 8.55 12.22
N PRO A 152 -17.68 7.77 13.32
CA PRO A 152 -16.56 6.97 13.82
C PRO A 152 -16.21 5.78 12.92
N LYS A 153 -17.01 5.53 11.91
CA LYS A 153 -16.85 4.44 10.95
C LYS A 153 -16.78 4.95 9.53
N PHE A 154 -16.13 4.18 8.68
CA PHE A 154 -15.99 4.52 7.28
C PHE A 154 -17.30 4.31 6.53
N VAL A 155 -17.99 5.41 6.29
CA VAL A 155 -19.28 5.46 5.60
C VAL A 155 -19.15 6.35 4.37
N VAL A 156 -19.67 5.89 3.24
CA VAL A 156 -19.59 6.59 1.95
C VAL A 156 -20.97 6.89 1.42
N VAL A 157 -21.23 8.14 1.07
CA VAL A 157 -22.43 8.52 0.33
C VAL A 157 -22.21 8.24 -1.16
N ARG A 158 -22.98 7.30 -1.72
CA ARG A 158 -22.90 6.88 -3.13
C ARG A 158 -23.68 7.78 -4.04
N SER A 159 -24.87 8.15 -3.61
CA SER A 159 -25.74 9.03 -4.37
C SER A 159 -26.57 9.90 -3.43
N LEU A 160 -26.85 11.09 -3.89
CA LEU A 160 -27.77 12.03 -3.27
C LEU A 160 -28.68 12.58 -4.35
N GLN A 161 -29.98 12.35 -4.21
CA GLN A 161 -31.00 12.90 -5.10
C GLN A 161 -31.86 13.86 -4.29
N LEU A 162 -32.01 15.08 -4.77
CA LEU A 162 -32.80 16.13 -4.13
C LEU A 162 -33.96 16.48 -5.01
N ALA A 163 -35.17 16.43 -4.46
CA ALA A 163 -36.38 16.87 -5.14
C ALA A 163 -37.10 17.93 -4.28
N PRO A 164 -37.57 19.02 -4.84
CA PRO A 164 -38.39 19.97 -4.10
C PRO A 164 -39.68 19.30 -3.66
N THR A 165 -40.05 19.51 -2.41
CA THR A 165 -41.30 19.02 -1.84
C THR A 165 -41.93 20.13 -1.02
N GLU A 166 -43.21 20.34 -1.20
CA GLU A 166 -43.99 21.28 -0.40
C GLU A 166 -44.64 20.48 0.76
N VAL A 167 -44.26 20.81 1.98
CA VAL A 167 -44.92 20.23 3.15
C VAL A 167 -45.85 21.27 3.73
N LEU A 168 -47.13 20.94 3.77
CA LEU A 168 -48.14 21.74 4.46
C LEU A 168 -47.84 21.66 5.95
N GLN A 169 -47.36 22.76 6.52
CA GLN A 169 -47.19 22.87 7.96
C GLN A 169 -48.47 23.48 8.50
N GLU A 170 -49.33 22.67 9.08
CA GLU A 170 -50.44 23.14 9.90
C GLU A 170 -49.91 23.81 11.16
N ALA A 171 -49.68 25.12 11.09
CA ALA A 171 -49.46 25.95 12.27
C ALA A 171 -50.36 27.18 12.19
N PRO A 172 -51.22 27.43 13.15
CA PRO A 172 -52.10 28.61 13.17
C PRO A 172 -51.30 29.87 13.60
N PRO A 173 -51.63 31.07 13.17
CA PRO A 173 -52.52 31.58 12.10
C PRO A 173 -51.75 32.29 10.94
N LYS A 174 -50.52 31.97 10.67
CA LYS A 174 -49.75 32.45 9.51
C LYS A 174 -49.14 31.28 8.75
N GLY A 175 -50.01 30.50 8.11
CA GLY A 175 -49.59 29.37 7.28
C GLY A 175 -48.66 29.79 6.15
N GLY A 176 -47.38 29.56 6.30
CA GLY A 176 -46.39 29.69 5.23
C GLY A 176 -45.94 28.29 4.76
N PHE A 177 -45.86 28.06 3.48
CA PHE A 177 -45.25 26.85 2.93
C PHE A 177 -43.76 26.85 3.30
N LYS A 178 -43.33 25.89 4.08
CA LYS A 178 -41.90 25.68 4.30
C LYS A 178 -41.38 24.85 3.13
N LYS A 179 -40.57 25.48 2.27
CA LYS A 179 -39.87 24.75 1.21
C LYS A 179 -38.88 23.76 1.83
N VAL A 180 -39.16 22.49 1.75
CA VAL A 180 -38.31 21.43 2.13
C VAL A 180 -37.88 20.63 0.89
N LEU A 181 -36.72 20.00 0.98
CA LEU A 181 -36.23 19.10 -0.05
C LEU A 181 -36.44 17.68 0.42
N ARG A 182 -36.99 16.85 -0.43
CA ARG A 182 -36.92 15.40 -0.25
C ARG A 182 -35.55 14.94 -0.74
N ALA A 183 -34.77 14.38 0.17
CA ALA A 183 -33.46 13.84 -0.10
C ALA A 183 -33.51 12.32 -0.07
N ASN A 184 -33.14 11.67 -1.15
CA ASN A 184 -32.89 10.24 -1.22
C ASN A 184 -31.38 10.01 -1.23
N LEU A 185 -30.85 9.38 -0.20
CA LEU A 185 -29.43 9.11 -0.05
C LEU A 185 -29.19 7.61 -0.14
N THR A 186 -28.18 7.24 -0.88
CA THR A 186 -27.63 5.87 -0.85
C THR A 186 -26.29 5.91 -0.14
N ILE A 187 -26.22 5.25 0.99
CA ILE A 187 -25.09 5.24 1.89
C ILE A 187 -24.52 3.82 1.93
N SER A 188 -23.21 3.70 1.80
CA SER A 188 -22.52 2.40 1.86
C SER A 188 -21.56 2.34 3.02
N GLY A 189 -21.49 1.19 3.65
CA GLY A 189 -20.46 0.82 4.60
C GLY A 189 -19.59 -0.32 4.08
N ILE A 190 -18.33 -0.34 4.47
CA ILE A 190 -17.37 -1.37 4.06
C ILE A 190 -17.15 -2.33 5.21
N LEU A 191 -17.28 -3.61 4.91
CA LEU A 191 -17.08 -4.74 5.81
C LEU A 191 -15.90 -5.57 5.33
N PRO A 192 -14.84 -5.77 6.13
CA PRO A 192 -13.76 -6.66 5.75
C PRO A 192 -14.26 -8.10 5.67
N VAL A 193 -13.83 -8.81 4.65
CA VAL A 193 -14.07 -10.27 4.56
C VAL A 193 -13.15 -10.95 5.57
N PRO A 194 -13.66 -11.76 6.49
CA PRO A 194 -12.83 -12.49 7.42
C PRO A 194 -11.82 -13.35 6.65
N ALA A 195 -10.54 -13.23 7.00
CA ALA A 195 -9.51 -14.06 6.39
C ALA A 195 -9.91 -15.53 6.52
N ARG A 196 -10.08 -16.22 5.39
CA ARG A 196 -10.30 -17.66 5.39
C ARG A 196 -9.17 -18.29 6.19
N LYS A 197 -9.46 -18.84 7.35
CA LYS A 197 -8.54 -19.74 8.03
C LYS A 197 -8.36 -20.93 7.10
N ASN A 198 -7.27 -20.91 6.34
CA ASN A 198 -6.82 -22.12 5.66
C ASN A 198 -6.45 -23.11 6.78
N GLY A 199 -7.32 -24.10 6.95
CA GLY A 199 -7.07 -25.28 7.77
C GLY A 199 -6.06 -26.19 7.07
#